data_dad2855e7e30668a69f5ff6fdec54b27
#
_entry.id   dad2855e7e30668a69f5ff6fdec54b27
#
_cell.length_a   1.000
_cell.length_b   1.000
_cell.length_c   1.000
_cell.angle_alpha   90.00
_cell.angle_beta   90.00
_cell.angle_gamma   90.00
#
_symmetry.space_group_name_H-M   'P 1'
#
loop_
_entity.id
_entity.type
_entity.pdbx_description
1 polymer ?
#
loop_
_entity_poly.entity_id
_entity_poly.type
_entity_poly.pdbx_seq_one_letter_code
_entity_poly.pdbx_strand_id
1 'polypeptide(L)'
;MVATMTHQFTSIARKDGRWWVVQCEQHPGAISQVARLDQAQEHQREAIAFVANLPQETITVTVRVILDPAITLEMEAADKLREEAESAAELSATRRRHAALAMKAAGLTVRDIGTVLHVSHQRAHQLLNT
;
A
#
# COMPACT_ATOMS: atom_id res chain seq x y z
N MET A 1 -12.42 14.31 28.42
CA MET A 1 -11.96 13.06 27.81
C MET A 1 -10.47 13.15 27.54
N VAL A 2 -9.71 12.25 28.08
CA VAL A 2 -8.27 12.22 27.85
C VAL A 2 -8.00 11.48 26.55
N ALA A 3 -7.26 12.11 25.63
CA ALA A 3 -6.86 11.46 24.40
C ALA A 3 -5.89 10.31 24.73
N THR A 4 -6.16 9.13 24.19
CA THR A 4 -5.25 7.99 24.33
C THR A 4 -4.02 8.24 23.47
N MET A 5 -2.84 8.31 24.08
CA MET A 5 -1.59 8.42 23.35
C MET A 5 -1.26 7.07 22.70
N THR A 6 -0.94 7.10 21.43
CA THR A 6 -0.44 5.91 20.72
C THR A 6 1.08 5.96 20.66
N HIS A 7 1.70 4.80 20.79
CA HIS A 7 3.14 4.64 20.74
C HIS A 7 3.49 3.85 19.50
N GLN A 8 4.37 4.40 18.68
CA GLN A 8 4.80 3.75 17.44
C GLN A 8 6.21 3.20 17.59
N PHE A 9 6.36 1.93 17.27
CA PHE A 9 7.63 1.23 17.33
C PHE A 9 7.93 0.55 16.01
N THR A 10 9.21 0.37 15.73
CA THR A 10 9.70 -0.38 14.57
C THR A 10 10.41 -1.62 15.06
N SER A 11 10.03 -2.77 14.53
CA SER A 11 10.67 -4.04 14.82
C SER A 11 11.28 -4.61 13.55
N ILE A 12 12.46 -5.21 13.70
CA ILE A 12 13.23 -5.78 12.59
C ILE A 12 13.04 -7.29 12.63
N ALA A 13 12.59 -7.86 11.53
CA ALA A 13 12.40 -9.30 11.36
C ALA A 13 13.51 -9.89 10.49
N ARG A 14 14.20 -10.91 11.00
CA ARG A 14 15.24 -11.63 10.28
C ARG A 14 14.91 -13.11 10.27
N LYS A 15 15.08 -13.74 9.11
CA LYS A 15 14.88 -15.18 8.98
C LYS A 15 16.09 -15.90 9.57
N ASP A 16 15.84 -16.85 10.49
CA ASP A 16 16.84 -17.71 11.07
C ASP A 16 16.35 -19.15 11.03
N GLY A 17 16.82 -19.92 10.07
CA GLY A 17 16.31 -21.26 9.80
C GLY A 17 14.82 -21.22 9.46
N ARG A 18 14.03 -21.95 10.21
CA ARG A 18 12.56 -21.97 10.04
C ARG A 18 11.83 -20.88 10.83
N TRP A 19 12.57 -20.10 11.62
CA TRP A 19 12.00 -19.09 12.49
C TRP A 19 12.27 -17.69 11.96
N TRP A 20 11.37 -16.78 12.31
CA TRP A 20 11.61 -15.35 12.20
C TRP A 20 11.94 -14.82 13.58
N VAL A 21 13.11 -14.18 13.71
CA VAL A 21 13.49 -13.46 14.93
C VAL A 21 13.18 -12.00 14.73
N VAL A 22 12.37 -11.45 15.63
CA VAL A 22 11.85 -10.09 15.52
C VAL A 22 12.25 -9.31 16.76
N GLN A 23 12.90 -8.17 16.58
CA GLN A 23 13.42 -7.36 17.67
C GLN A 23 13.05 -5.90 17.49
N CYS A 24 12.55 -5.28 18.54
CA CYS A 24 12.20 -3.86 18.53
C CYS A 24 13.47 -3.01 18.53
N GLU A 25 13.52 -1.99 17.67
CA GLU A 25 14.64 -1.04 17.62
C GLU A 25 14.70 -0.17 18.87
N GLN A 26 13.57 0.33 19.33
CA GLN A 26 13.49 1.23 20.47
C GLN A 26 13.65 0.51 21.81
N HIS A 27 13.26 -0.75 21.87
CA HIS A 27 13.37 -1.60 23.05
C HIS A 27 14.00 -2.95 22.67
N PRO A 28 15.34 -3.02 22.58
CA PRO A 28 16.02 -4.23 22.10
C PRO A 28 15.73 -5.50 22.93
N GLY A 29 15.27 -5.34 24.18
CA GLY A 29 14.84 -6.47 24.99
C GLY A 29 13.53 -7.11 24.55
N ALA A 30 12.77 -6.45 23.71
CA ALA A 30 11.51 -6.99 23.17
C ALA A 30 11.84 -7.83 21.92
N ILE A 31 12.07 -9.12 22.14
CA ILE A 31 12.43 -10.09 21.10
C ILE A 31 11.34 -11.16 21.01
N SER A 32 10.93 -11.47 19.79
CA SER A 32 9.94 -12.52 19.51
C SER A 32 10.51 -13.51 18.51
N GLN A 33 10.07 -14.75 18.60
CA GLN A 33 10.42 -15.78 17.63
C GLN A 33 9.12 -16.39 17.14
N VAL A 34 8.86 -16.28 15.83
CA VAL A 34 7.62 -16.74 15.22
C VAL A 34 7.91 -17.62 14.00
N ALA A 35 7.06 -18.60 13.77
CA ALA A 35 7.18 -19.49 12.61
C ALA A 35 6.64 -18.83 11.35
N ARG A 36 5.67 -17.93 11.46
CA ARG A 36 5.04 -17.23 10.35
C ARG A 36 5.22 -15.73 10.52
N LEU A 37 5.66 -15.10 9.46
CA LEU A 37 5.94 -13.65 9.49
C LEU A 37 4.68 -12.82 9.79
N ASP A 38 3.51 -13.28 9.38
CA ASP A 38 2.26 -12.57 9.64
C ASP A 38 1.87 -12.53 11.14
N GLN A 39 2.55 -13.31 11.97
CA GLN A 39 2.37 -13.29 13.43
C GLN A 39 3.34 -12.33 14.13
N ALA A 40 4.31 -11.79 13.41
CA ALA A 40 5.38 -10.99 14.01
C ALA A 40 4.87 -9.70 14.67
N GLN A 41 3.95 -9.02 14.03
CA GLN A 41 3.42 -7.74 14.53
C GLN A 41 2.75 -7.89 15.88
N GLU A 42 1.88 -8.89 16.04
CA GLU A 42 1.14 -9.10 17.27
C GLU A 42 2.06 -9.58 18.40
N HIS A 43 2.97 -10.50 18.12
CA HIS A 43 3.93 -10.98 19.12
C HIS A 43 4.84 -9.85 19.58
N GLN A 44 5.27 -8.97 18.69
CA GLN A 44 6.09 -7.81 19.05
C GLN A 44 5.29 -6.81 19.88
N ARG A 45 4.02 -6.61 19.56
CA ARG A 45 3.18 -5.73 20.35
C ARG A 45 3.09 -6.18 21.80
N GLU A 46 2.89 -7.47 22.01
CA GLU A 46 2.87 -8.07 23.37
C GLU A 46 4.22 -7.92 24.06
N ALA A 47 5.32 -8.21 23.36
CA ALA A 47 6.66 -8.13 23.93
C ALA A 47 7.03 -6.71 24.31
N ILE A 48 6.71 -5.74 23.45
CA ILE A 48 6.98 -4.32 23.70
C ILE A 48 6.15 -3.81 24.88
N ALA A 49 4.89 -4.20 24.95
CA ALA A 49 4.02 -3.83 26.07
C ALA A 49 4.62 -4.27 27.40
N PHE A 50 5.17 -5.47 27.45
CA PHE A 50 5.81 -6.01 28.64
C PHE A 50 7.11 -5.26 28.98
N VAL A 51 7.99 -5.11 28.01
CA VAL A 51 9.33 -4.51 28.22
C VAL A 51 9.22 -3.00 28.51
N ALA A 52 8.37 -2.29 27.79
CA ALA A 52 8.19 -0.84 27.93
C ALA A 52 7.18 -0.46 29.04
N ASN A 53 6.47 -1.45 29.60
CA ASN A 53 5.42 -1.23 30.60
C ASN A 53 4.33 -0.27 30.07
N LEU A 54 3.84 -0.56 28.88
CA LEU A 54 2.78 0.22 28.23
C LEU A 54 1.54 -0.64 27.99
N PRO A 55 0.36 -0.04 27.94
CA PRO A 55 -0.84 -0.79 27.55
C PRO A 55 -0.72 -1.26 26.11
N GLN A 56 -1.00 -2.54 25.88
CA GLN A 56 -0.85 -3.17 24.56
C GLN A 56 -1.68 -2.47 23.48
N GLU A 57 -2.89 -2.02 23.83
CA GLU A 57 -3.79 -1.34 22.90
C GLU A 57 -3.29 0.03 22.43
N THR A 58 -2.29 0.60 23.09
CA THR A 58 -1.69 1.89 22.69
C THR A 58 -0.50 1.71 21.74
N ILE A 59 -0.09 0.47 21.47
CA ILE A 59 1.13 0.18 20.74
C ILE A 59 0.81 -0.16 19.28
N THR A 60 1.48 0.55 18.37
CA THR A 60 1.47 0.26 16.94
C THR A 60 2.88 -0.17 16.54
N VAL A 61 3.01 -1.32 15.91
CA VAL A 61 4.28 -1.88 15.48
C VAL A 61 4.35 -1.95 13.97
N THR A 62 5.41 -1.38 13.40
CA THR A 62 5.76 -1.58 11.99
C THR A 62 6.88 -2.61 11.94
N VAL A 63 6.66 -3.70 11.24
CA VAL A 63 7.67 -4.76 11.07
C VAL A 63 8.42 -4.53 9.77
N ARG A 64 9.73 -4.32 9.88
CA ARG A 64 10.62 -4.19 8.73
C ARG A 64 11.37 -5.50 8.54
N VAL A 65 11.21 -6.10 7.38
CA VAL A 65 11.78 -7.42 7.05
C VAL A 65 13.13 -7.23 6.39
N ILE A 66 14.15 -7.92 6.90
CA ILE A 66 15.48 -7.92 6.29
C ILE A 66 15.55 -9.08 5.32
N LEU A 67 15.76 -8.76 4.07
CA LEU A 67 15.86 -9.73 2.98
C LEU A 67 17.21 -9.57 2.29
N ASP A 68 17.57 -10.57 1.49
CA ASP A 68 18.73 -10.45 0.61
C ASP A 68 18.57 -9.18 -0.26
N PRO A 69 19.64 -8.36 -0.40
CA PRO A 69 19.56 -7.12 -1.19
C PRO A 69 19.08 -7.33 -2.62
N ALA A 70 19.36 -8.47 -3.23
CA ALA A 70 18.86 -8.77 -4.58
C ALA A 70 17.34 -8.89 -4.60
N ILE A 71 16.73 -9.47 -3.56
CA ILE A 71 15.27 -9.57 -3.45
C ILE A 71 14.65 -8.17 -3.27
N THR A 72 15.27 -7.36 -2.42
CA THR A 72 14.81 -5.98 -2.18
C THR A 72 14.83 -5.16 -3.47
N LEU A 73 15.90 -5.28 -4.26
CA LEU A 73 16.00 -4.59 -5.55
C LEU A 73 14.92 -5.03 -6.53
N GLU A 74 14.61 -6.32 -6.58
CA GLU A 74 13.51 -6.82 -7.43
C GLU A 74 12.16 -6.26 -7.01
N MET A 75 11.90 -6.20 -5.71
CA MET A 75 10.67 -5.63 -5.17
C MET A 75 10.53 -4.14 -5.50
N GLU A 76 11.62 -3.39 -5.32
CA GLU A 76 11.65 -1.95 -5.62
C GLU A 76 11.42 -1.69 -7.11
N ALA A 77 12.04 -2.50 -7.97
CA ALA A 77 11.85 -2.41 -9.42
C ALA A 77 10.38 -2.68 -9.81
N ALA A 78 9.76 -3.69 -9.19
CA ALA A 78 8.36 -4.01 -9.42
C ALA A 78 7.42 -2.87 -8.96
N ASP A 79 7.70 -2.30 -7.79
CA ASP A 79 6.90 -1.19 -7.25
C ASP A 79 6.99 0.05 -8.14
N LYS A 80 8.19 0.36 -8.63
CA LYS A 80 8.41 1.48 -9.54
C LYS A 80 7.62 1.31 -10.85
N LEU A 81 7.65 0.11 -11.42
CA LEU A 81 6.89 -0.19 -12.64
C LEU A 81 5.39 -0.07 -12.41
N ARG A 82 4.90 -0.49 -11.25
CA ARG A 82 3.49 -0.34 -10.90
C ARG A 82 3.09 1.13 -10.80
N GLU A 83 3.90 1.95 -10.13
CA GLU A 83 3.66 3.39 -10.02
C GLU A 83 3.63 4.06 -11.39
N GLU A 84 4.57 3.70 -12.27
CA GLU A 84 4.62 4.21 -13.63
C GLU A 84 3.38 3.80 -14.43
N ALA A 85 2.92 2.56 -14.28
CA ALA A 85 1.72 2.06 -14.93
C ALA A 85 0.46 2.78 -14.44
N GLU A 86 0.34 3.02 -13.13
CA GLU A 86 -0.78 3.76 -12.55
C GLU A 86 -0.82 5.20 -13.07
N SER A 87 0.34 5.88 -13.11
CA SER A 87 0.44 7.23 -13.63
C SER A 87 0.07 7.30 -15.12
N ALA A 88 0.53 6.32 -15.90
CA ALA A 88 0.19 6.24 -17.32
C ALA A 88 -1.31 5.99 -17.52
N ALA A 89 -1.92 5.15 -16.68
CA ALA A 89 -3.37 4.88 -16.74
C ALA A 89 -4.19 6.14 -16.42
N GLU A 90 -3.79 6.91 -15.41
CA GLU A 90 -4.44 8.18 -15.06
C GLU A 90 -4.34 9.19 -16.20
N LEU A 91 -3.16 9.33 -16.80
CA LEU A 91 -2.95 10.24 -17.93
C LEU A 91 -3.78 9.81 -19.13
N SER A 92 -3.84 8.52 -19.41
CA SER A 92 -4.66 7.98 -20.48
C SER A 92 -6.14 8.30 -20.26
N ALA A 93 -6.65 8.12 -19.04
CA ALA A 93 -8.04 8.45 -18.69
C ALA A 93 -8.33 9.94 -18.91
N THR A 94 -7.43 10.81 -18.49
CA THR A 94 -7.54 12.25 -18.68
C THR A 94 -7.58 12.62 -20.17
N ARG A 95 -6.71 12.03 -20.97
CA ARG A 95 -6.66 12.27 -22.42
C ARG A 95 -7.92 11.79 -23.12
N ARG A 96 -8.44 10.61 -22.73
CA ARG A 96 -9.67 10.08 -23.31
C ARG A 96 -10.86 10.97 -22.97
N ARG A 97 -10.93 11.49 -21.75
CA ARG A 97 -11.97 12.45 -21.35
C ARG A 97 -11.90 13.73 -22.18
N HIS A 98 -10.71 14.29 -22.37
CA HIS A 98 -10.52 15.48 -23.21
C HIS A 98 -10.94 15.21 -24.64
N ALA A 99 -10.63 14.04 -25.19
CA ALA A 99 -11.06 13.66 -26.53
C ALA A 99 -12.59 13.56 -26.61
N ALA A 100 -13.23 12.94 -25.61
CA ALA A 100 -14.69 12.84 -25.56
C ALA A 100 -15.35 14.22 -25.52
N LEU A 101 -14.85 15.13 -24.71
CA LEU A 101 -15.35 16.50 -24.61
C LEU A 101 -15.18 17.26 -25.92
N ALA A 102 -14.04 17.09 -26.61
CA ALA A 102 -13.79 17.69 -27.91
C ALA A 102 -14.77 17.15 -28.97
N MET A 103 -15.03 15.85 -28.97
CA MET A 103 -16.02 15.26 -29.88
C MET A 103 -17.42 15.79 -29.61
N LYS A 104 -17.79 15.95 -28.35
CA LYS A 104 -19.09 16.52 -27.97
C LYS A 104 -19.22 17.95 -28.49
N ALA A 105 -18.18 18.76 -28.32
CA ALA A 105 -18.13 20.13 -28.82
C ALA A 105 -18.20 20.18 -30.37
N ALA A 106 -17.68 19.16 -31.04
CA ALA A 106 -17.74 19.02 -32.49
C ALA A 106 -19.10 18.52 -33.00
N GLY A 107 -20.06 18.24 -32.11
CA GLY A 107 -21.40 17.85 -32.48
C GLY A 107 -21.67 16.35 -32.51
N LEU A 108 -20.72 15.51 -32.06
CA LEU A 108 -20.95 14.08 -32.00
C LEU A 108 -21.93 13.74 -30.88
N THR A 109 -22.78 12.74 -31.12
CA THR A 109 -23.67 12.22 -30.09
C THR A 109 -22.87 11.35 -29.11
N VAL A 110 -23.44 11.10 -27.93
CA VAL A 110 -22.81 10.20 -26.94
C VAL A 110 -22.57 8.81 -27.52
N ARG A 111 -23.50 8.31 -28.36
CA ARG A 111 -23.34 7.02 -29.05
C ARG A 111 -22.16 7.04 -30.02
N ASP A 112 -22.02 8.12 -30.78
CA ASP A 112 -20.91 8.28 -31.71
C ASP A 112 -19.56 8.28 -30.98
N ILE A 113 -19.51 9.01 -29.86
CA ILE A 113 -18.32 9.07 -29.01
C ILE A 113 -17.95 7.68 -28.48
N GLY A 114 -18.94 6.92 -28.01
CA GLY A 114 -18.73 5.54 -27.56
C GLY A 114 -18.16 4.66 -28.68
N THR A 115 -18.68 4.79 -29.89
CA THR A 115 -18.20 4.05 -31.05
C THR A 115 -16.75 4.41 -31.41
N VAL A 116 -16.42 5.70 -31.42
CA VAL A 116 -15.07 6.17 -31.74
C VAL A 116 -14.06 5.70 -30.69
N LEU A 117 -14.44 5.78 -29.40
CA LEU A 117 -13.56 5.40 -28.29
C LEU A 117 -13.57 3.91 -27.98
N HIS A 118 -14.39 3.12 -28.67
CA HIS A 118 -14.57 1.68 -28.44
C HIS A 118 -15.06 1.36 -27.02
N VAL A 119 -15.97 2.18 -26.50
CA VAL A 119 -16.58 1.99 -25.19
C VAL A 119 -18.11 1.95 -25.34
N SER A 120 -18.79 1.46 -24.30
CA SER A 120 -20.25 1.46 -24.27
C SER A 120 -20.80 2.88 -24.25
N HIS A 121 -22.06 3.04 -24.67
CA HIS A 121 -22.80 4.29 -24.56
C HIS A 121 -22.79 4.83 -23.12
N GLN A 122 -23.01 3.95 -22.16
CA GLN A 122 -23.02 4.31 -20.75
C GLN A 122 -21.65 4.82 -20.29
N ARG A 123 -20.57 4.16 -20.72
CA ARG A 123 -19.20 4.59 -20.37
C ARG A 123 -18.88 5.93 -21.01
N ALA A 124 -19.28 6.16 -22.25
CA ALA A 124 -19.11 7.45 -22.92
C ALA A 124 -19.82 8.57 -22.16
N HIS A 125 -21.05 8.30 -21.69
CA HIS A 125 -21.80 9.26 -20.88
C HIS A 125 -21.08 9.58 -19.56
N GLN A 126 -20.54 8.57 -18.88
CA GLN A 126 -19.76 8.76 -17.66
C GLN A 126 -18.52 9.63 -17.88
N LEU A 127 -17.81 9.42 -19.00
CA LEU A 127 -16.61 10.21 -19.33
C LEU A 127 -16.93 11.69 -19.49
N LEU A 128 -18.10 12.03 -20.04
CA LEU A 128 -18.51 13.41 -20.23
C LEU A 128 -18.95 14.10 -18.94
N ASN A 129 -19.34 13.34 -17.93
CA ASN A 129 -19.92 13.86 -16.69
C ASN A 129 -18.98 13.74 -15.47
N THR A 130 -17.72 13.44 -15.66
CA THR A 130 -16.76 13.37 -14.57
C THR A 130 -16.07 14.67 -14.32
#